data_e5ba5b451b59ab235f469b13419024ae
#
_entry.id   e5ba5b451b59ab235f469b13419024ae
#
_cell.length_a   1.000
_cell.length_b   1.000
_cell.length_c   1.000
_cell.angle_alpha   90.00
_cell.angle_beta   90.00
_cell.angle_gamma   90.00
#
_symmetry.space_group_name_H-M   'P 1'
#
loop_
_entity.id
_entity.type
_entity.pdbx_description
1 polymer ?
#
loop_
_entity_poly.entity_id
_entity_poly.type
_entity_poly.pdbx_seq_one_letter_code
_entity_poly.pdbx_strand_id
1 'polypeptide(L)'
;DGIRDRSVSRGIGVLYNRQLNYLSSWFIGNEIYKWNVVLYDEQLMGGIALHEGKIIQMCTGEGKTFVSIAPVLLNALLGKCCHIMTANSYLSKRDYEITRPVYSFFGLTVDCIENKERNSNALREAYKSDVVFGATSNFIFDYLYDMMNNDLETRMQGKYYFVILDEEDSMLIDDASTPHIISSC
;
A
#
# COMPACT_ATOMS: atom_id res chain seq x y z
N ASP A 1 10.67 -26.03 -1.74
CA ASP A 1 10.09 -24.79 -1.14
C ASP A 1 9.19 -24.03 -2.10
N GLY A 2 9.46 -24.00 -3.43
CA GLY A 2 8.63 -23.30 -4.41
C GLY A 2 7.20 -23.85 -4.62
N ILE A 3 6.89 -25.04 -4.12
CA ILE A 3 5.57 -25.69 -4.26
C ILE A 3 4.58 -25.14 -3.19
N ARG A 4 5.05 -24.77 -2.01
CA ARG A 4 4.22 -24.19 -0.95
C ARG A 4 3.69 -22.79 -1.36
N ASP A 5 4.54 -21.97 -1.95
CA ASP A 5 4.15 -20.61 -2.39
C ASP A 5 3.13 -20.63 -3.53
N ARG A 6 3.25 -21.58 -4.46
CA ARG A 6 2.28 -21.74 -5.57
C ARG A 6 0.90 -22.18 -5.09
N SER A 7 0.80 -22.97 -4.03
CA SER A 7 -0.49 -23.41 -3.48
C SER A 7 -1.17 -22.31 -2.69
N VAL A 8 -0.41 -21.48 -1.98
CA VAL A 8 -0.92 -20.32 -1.22
C VAL A 8 -1.41 -19.24 -2.17
N SER A 9 -0.64 -18.88 -3.21
CA SER A 9 -1.05 -17.88 -4.19
C SER A 9 -2.30 -18.30 -4.99
N ARG A 10 -2.44 -19.58 -5.34
CA ARG A 10 -3.67 -20.12 -5.95
C ARG A 10 -4.85 -20.10 -4.98
N GLY A 11 -4.62 -20.43 -3.72
CA GLY A 11 -5.64 -20.38 -2.67
C GLY A 11 -6.17 -18.96 -2.44
N ILE A 12 -5.28 -17.97 -2.39
CA ILE A 12 -5.66 -16.56 -2.25
C ILE A 12 -6.38 -16.05 -3.50
N GLY A 13 -5.93 -16.39 -4.70
CA GLY A 13 -6.63 -16.03 -5.94
C GLY A 13 -8.07 -16.58 -5.99
N VAL A 14 -8.29 -17.81 -5.53
CA VAL A 14 -9.62 -18.42 -5.45
C VAL A 14 -10.48 -17.79 -4.37
N LEU A 15 -9.92 -17.50 -3.19
CA LEU A 15 -10.61 -16.80 -2.10
C LEU A 15 -10.93 -15.36 -2.50
N TYR A 16 -9.99 -14.66 -3.09
CA TYR A 16 -10.14 -13.31 -3.61
C TYR A 16 -11.29 -13.23 -4.63
N ASN A 17 -11.32 -14.11 -5.63
CA ASN A 17 -12.38 -14.09 -6.64
C ASN A 17 -13.75 -14.55 -6.11
N ARG A 18 -13.82 -15.48 -5.15
CA ARG A 18 -15.08 -15.97 -4.62
C ARG A 18 -15.68 -15.07 -3.56
N GLN A 19 -14.89 -14.49 -2.68
CA GLN A 19 -15.39 -13.73 -1.51
C GLN A 19 -15.58 -12.24 -1.82
N LEU A 20 -14.77 -11.64 -2.69
CA LEU A 20 -14.97 -10.25 -3.08
C LEU A 20 -16.24 -10.02 -3.90
N ASN A 21 -16.79 -11.05 -4.55
CA ASN A 21 -18.10 -10.96 -5.20
C ASN A 21 -19.26 -10.66 -4.20
N TYR A 22 -19.03 -10.78 -2.88
CA TYR A 22 -19.98 -10.38 -1.85
C TYR A 22 -19.84 -8.90 -1.43
N LEU A 23 -18.73 -8.25 -1.73
CA LEU A 23 -18.57 -6.81 -1.56
C LEU A 23 -19.28 -6.11 -2.73
N SER A 24 -20.57 -5.81 -2.56
CA SER A 24 -21.38 -5.32 -3.67
C SER A 24 -21.11 -3.86 -4.01
N SER A 25 -20.90 -2.99 -3.03
CA SER A 25 -20.65 -1.55 -3.27
C SER A 25 -20.27 -0.82 -1.99
N TRP A 26 -19.53 0.28 -2.13
CA TRP A 26 -19.23 1.24 -1.06
C TRP A 26 -19.12 2.66 -1.60
N PHE A 27 -19.09 3.63 -0.70
CA PHE A 27 -18.95 5.04 -1.08
C PHE A 27 -17.48 5.45 -1.17
N ILE A 28 -17.13 6.17 -2.25
CA ILE A 28 -15.89 6.91 -2.40
C ILE A 28 -16.28 8.37 -2.57
N GLY A 29 -16.07 9.18 -1.53
CA GLY A 29 -16.63 10.52 -1.49
C GLY A 29 -18.15 10.47 -1.60
N ASN A 30 -18.71 11.10 -2.65
CA ASN A 30 -20.15 11.13 -2.93
C ASN A 30 -20.62 10.12 -3.96
N GLU A 31 -19.72 9.31 -4.49
CA GLU A 31 -20.03 8.32 -5.55
C GLU A 31 -20.10 6.91 -4.99
N ILE A 32 -21.00 6.10 -5.56
CA ILE A 32 -21.09 4.68 -5.24
C ILE A 32 -20.11 3.92 -6.13
N TYR A 33 -19.11 3.33 -5.52
CA TYR A 33 -18.20 2.41 -6.18
C TYR A 33 -18.74 0.98 -6.08
N LYS A 34 -18.86 0.30 -7.21
CA LYS A 34 -19.28 -1.10 -7.26
C LYS A 34 -18.06 -1.97 -7.51
N TRP A 35 -17.86 -2.97 -6.66
CA TRP A 35 -16.85 -3.98 -6.88
C TRP A 35 -17.35 -4.99 -7.91
N ASN A 36 -16.83 -4.89 -9.11
CA ASN A 36 -17.08 -5.83 -10.21
C ASN A 36 -15.75 -6.31 -10.83
N VAL A 37 -14.68 -6.23 -10.06
CA VAL A 37 -13.33 -6.54 -10.53
C VAL A 37 -13.09 -8.03 -10.43
N VAL A 38 -12.77 -8.64 -11.55
CA VAL A 38 -12.19 -9.97 -11.67
C VAL A 38 -10.80 -9.76 -12.25
N LEU A 39 -9.76 -10.18 -11.50
CA LEU A 39 -8.39 -10.03 -11.96
C LEU A 39 -8.14 -10.90 -13.19
N TYR A 40 -7.53 -10.32 -14.21
CA TYR A 40 -7.03 -11.04 -15.38
C TYR A 40 -5.76 -11.82 -15.01
N ASP A 41 -5.42 -12.81 -15.83
CA ASP A 41 -4.23 -13.65 -15.59
C ASP A 41 -2.94 -12.83 -15.53
N GLU A 42 -2.81 -11.79 -16.35
CA GLU A 42 -1.69 -10.86 -16.36
C GLU A 42 -1.58 -10.07 -15.05
N GLN A 43 -2.71 -9.65 -14.49
CA GLN A 43 -2.75 -8.96 -13.20
C GLN A 43 -2.36 -9.89 -12.04
N LEU A 44 -2.80 -11.16 -12.09
CA LEU A 44 -2.38 -12.16 -11.11
C LEU A 44 -0.89 -12.47 -11.21
N MET A 45 -0.36 -12.59 -12.43
CA MET A 45 1.08 -12.77 -12.68
C MET A 45 1.88 -11.58 -12.14
N GLY A 46 1.41 -10.36 -12.39
CA GLY A 46 2.00 -9.14 -11.83
C GLY A 46 2.03 -9.16 -10.29
N GLY A 47 0.91 -9.52 -9.66
CA GLY A 47 0.82 -9.65 -8.21
C GLY A 47 1.80 -10.68 -7.62
N ILE A 48 1.99 -11.82 -8.30
CA ILE A 48 2.97 -12.84 -7.90
C ILE A 48 4.40 -12.28 -8.01
N ALA A 49 4.71 -11.60 -9.11
CA ALA A 49 6.02 -11.01 -9.31
C ALA A 49 6.35 -9.93 -8.26
N LEU A 50 5.37 -9.09 -7.91
CA LEU A 50 5.52 -8.10 -6.81
C LEU A 50 5.76 -8.78 -5.47
N HIS A 51 5.04 -9.87 -5.16
CA HIS A 51 5.25 -10.63 -3.93
C HIS A 51 6.66 -11.23 -3.85
N GLU A 52 7.22 -11.64 -4.99
CA GLU A 52 8.59 -12.14 -5.12
C GLU A 52 9.65 -11.02 -5.11
N GLY A 53 9.26 -9.76 -4.93
CA GLY A 53 10.16 -8.60 -4.89
C GLY A 53 10.71 -8.19 -6.27
N LYS A 54 9.96 -8.45 -7.32
CA LYS A 54 10.34 -8.06 -8.68
C LYS A 54 9.73 -6.73 -9.07
N ILE A 55 10.37 -6.04 -10.01
CA ILE A 55 9.84 -4.86 -10.68
C ILE A 55 8.96 -5.33 -11.84
N ILE A 56 7.76 -4.75 -11.95
CA ILE A 56 6.83 -5.03 -13.04
C ILE A 56 6.55 -3.76 -13.83
N GLN A 57 6.38 -3.90 -15.13
CA GLN A 57 5.95 -2.83 -16.00
C GLN A 57 4.56 -3.16 -16.55
N MET A 58 3.62 -2.22 -16.37
CA MET A 58 2.26 -2.32 -16.89
C MET A 58 1.87 -1.00 -17.53
N CYS A 59 1.13 -1.06 -18.63
CA CYS A 59 0.64 0.13 -19.30
C CYS A 59 -0.40 0.88 -18.45
N THR A 60 -0.57 2.17 -18.74
CA THR A 60 -1.62 2.97 -18.09
C THR A 60 -2.99 2.39 -18.44
N GLY A 61 -3.87 2.28 -17.45
CA GLY A 61 -5.22 1.73 -17.62
C GLY A 61 -5.35 0.21 -17.44
N GLU A 62 -4.27 -0.54 -17.25
CA GLU A 62 -4.31 -2.00 -17.05
C GLU A 62 -4.65 -2.42 -15.61
N GLY A 63 -5.00 -1.49 -14.75
CA GLY A 63 -5.46 -1.76 -13.38
C GLY A 63 -4.35 -2.08 -12.38
N LYS A 64 -3.22 -1.36 -12.43
CA LYS A 64 -2.09 -1.48 -11.50
C LYS A 64 -2.53 -1.51 -10.03
N THR A 65 -3.45 -0.63 -9.62
CA THR A 65 -3.99 -0.57 -8.26
C THR A 65 -4.56 -1.91 -7.80
N PHE A 66 -5.21 -2.67 -8.69
CA PHE A 66 -5.78 -3.98 -8.36
C PHE A 66 -4.71 -5.07 -8.27
N VAL A 67 -3.65 -4.96 -9.06
CA VAL A 67 -2.50 -5.88 -9.02
C VAL A 67 -1.82 -5.84 -7.66
N SER A 68 -1.71 -4.67 -7.05
CA SER A 68 -1.08 -4.48 -5.75
C SER A 68 -1.84 -5.14 -4.58
N ILE A 69 -3.16 -5.35 -4.71
CA ILE A 69 -4.00 -5.84 -3.62
C ILE A 69 -3.58 -7.23 -3.16
N ALA A 70 -3.37 -8.16 -4.09
CA ALA A 70 -3.07 -9.55 -3.75
C ALA A 70 -1.75 -9.72 -2.97
N PRO A 71 -0.60 -9.15 -3.40
CA PRO A 71 0.65 -9.25 -2.66
C PRO A 71 0.61 -8.53 -1.31
N VAL A 72 -0.07 -7.38 -1.22
CA VAL A 72 -0.25 -6.67 0.05
C VAL A 72 -1.08 -7.50 1.01
N LEU A 73 -2.21 -8.06 0.56
CA LEU A 73 -3.06 -8.92 1.37
C LEU A 73 -2.28 -10.13 1.92
N LEU A 74 -1.50 -10.79 1.05
CA LEU A 74 -0.70 -11.96 1.42
C LEU A 74 0.31 -11.63 2.52
N ASN A 75 1.01 -10.49 2.41
CA ASN A 75 2.00 -10.08 3.39
C ASN A 75 1.36 -9.55 4.68
N ALA A 76 0.29 -8.76 4.59
CA ALA A 76 -0.40 -8.21 5.75
C ALA A 76 -1.08 -9.29 6.60
N LEU A 77 -1.66 -10.33 5.98
CA LEU A 77 -2.25 -11.47 6.71
C LEU A 77 -1.22 -12.27 7.53
N LEU A 78 0.07 -12.11 7.26
CA LEU A 78 1.15 -12.66 8.09
C LEU A 78 1.46 -11.79 9.33
N GLY A 79 0.65 -10.77 9.61
CA GLY A 79 0.86 -9.82 10.70
C GLY A 79 2.04 -8.87 10.47
N LYS A 80 2.32 -8.55 9.22
CA LYS A 80 3.45 -7.71 8.82
C LYS A 80 2.95 -6.46 8.13
N CYS A 81 3.42 -5.29 8.59
CA CYS A 81 3.02 -4.01 8.04
C CYS A 81 3.45 -3.86 6.58
N CYS A 82 2.53 -3.43 5.74
CA CYS A 82 2.74 -3.16 4.32
C CYS A 82 2.56 -1.68 4.04
N HIS A 83 3.52 -1.07 3.34
CA HIS A 83 3.43 0.31 2.89
C HIS A 83 3.14 0.38 1.40
N ILE A 84 2.20 1.23 1.01
CA ILE A 84 1.90 1.53 -0.38
C ILE A 84 2.24 3.00 -0.60
N MET A 85 3.28 3.21 -1.40
CA MET A 85 3.83 4.52 -1.70
C MET A 85 3.48 4.91 -3.13
N THR A 86 2.95 6.11 -3.28
CA THR A 86 2.55 6.69 -4.57
C THR A 86 3.27 8.00 -4.82
N ALA A 87 3.27 8.48 -6.05
CA ALA A 87 3.95 9.71 -6.41
C ALA A 87 3.39 10.96 -5.71
N ASN A 88 2.09 10.97 -5.38
CA ASN A 88 1.47 12.14 -4.76
C ASN A 88 0.29 11.78 -3.84
N SER A 89 -0.09 12.74 -3.00
CA SER A 89 -1.16 12.60 -2.00
C SER A 89 -2.55 12.34 -2.59
N TYR A 90 -2.82 12.81 -3.81
CA TYR A 90 -4.10 12.56 -4.47
C TYR A 90 -4.24 11.08 -4.84
N LEU A 91 -3.22 10.51 -5.47
CA LEU A 91 -3.20 9.09 -5.84
C LEU A 91 -3.28 8.19 -4.60
N SER A 92 -2.52 8.54 -3.56
CA SER A 92 -2.54 7.81 -2.30
C SER A 92 -3.93 7.72 -1.68
N LYS A 93 -4.64 8.84 -1.60
CA LYS A 93 -6.03 8.88 -1.08
C LYS A 93 -7.00 8.11 -1.94
N ARG A 94 -6.93 8.29 -3.26
CA ARG A 94 -7.78 7.59 -4.22
C ARG A 94 -7.62 6.07 -4.05
N ASP A 95 -6.40 5.59 -4.04
CA ASP A 95 -6.12 4.16 -3.96
C ASP A 95 -6.46 3.58 -2.59
N TYR A 96 -6.25 4.33 -1.51
CA TYR A 96 -6.74 4.02 -0.18
C TYR A 96 -8.26 3.83 -0.16
N GLU A 97 -9.03 4.80 -0.69
CA GLU A 97 -10.49 4.74 -0.69
C GLU A 97 -11.03 3.57 -1.51
N ILE A 98 -10.39 3.26 -2.65
CA ILE A 98 -10.77 2.13 -3.52
C ILE A 98 -10.48 0.79 -2.85
N THR A 99 -9.32 0.63 -2.21
CA THR A 99 -8.83 -0.67 -1.76
C THR A 99 -9.10 -0.98 -0.29
N ARG A 100 -9.27 0.06 0.55
CA ARG A 100 -9.58 -0.10 1.97
C ARG A 100 -10.70 -1.11 2.27
N PRO A 101 -11.87 -1.07 1.59
CA PRO A 101 -12.95 -2.00 1.89
C PRO A 101 -12.55 -3.47 1.65
N VAL A 102 -11.67 -3.71 0.66
CA VAL A 102 -11.15 -5.04 0.36
C VAL A 102 -10.29 -5.55 1.52
N TYR A 103 -9.32 -4.77 1.96
CA TYR A 103 -8.46 -5.16 3.09
C TYR A 103 -9.26 -5.32 4.39
N SER A 104 -10.18 -4.39 4.67
CA SER A 104 -11.05 -4.44 5.85
C SER A 104 -11.97 -5.68 5.85
N PHE A 105 -12.41 -6.15 4.69
CA PHE A 105 -13.17 -7.40 4.56
C PHE A 105 -12.39 -8.62 5.08
N PHE A 106 -11.07 -8.62 4.92
CA PHE A 106 -10.18 -9.66 5.44
C PHE A 106 -9.74 -9.40 6.90
N GLY A 107 -10.33 -8.41 7.56
CA GLY A 107 -10.02 -8.07 8.96
C GLY A 107 -8.74 -7.28 9.16
N LEU A 108 -8.15 -6.74 8.09
CA LEU A 108 -6.94 -5.93 8.17
C LEU A 108 -7.28 -4.47 8.49
N THR A 109 -6.44 -3.85 9.31
CA THR A 109 -6.48 -2.41 9.57
C THR A 109 -5.77 -1.67 8.44
N VAL A 110 -6.39 -0.59 7.96
CA VAL A 110 -5.88 0.20 6.83
C VAL A 110 -6.00 1.67 7.14
N ASP A 111 -4.93 2.42 6.95
CA ASP A 111 -4.96 3.86 7.13
C ASP A 111 -4.13 4.59 6.05
N CYS A 112 -4.36 5.90 5.95
CA CYS A 112 -3.66 6.79 5.04
C CYS A 112 -3.02 7.92 5.84
N ILE A 113 -1.73 8.16 5.64
CA ILE A 113 -0.98 9.19 6.39
C ILE A 113 -1.25 10.61 5.88
N GLU A 114 -1.94 10.74 4.76
CA GLU A 114 -2.21 12.03 4.15
C GLU A 114 -3.07 12.93 5.06
N ASN A 115 -2.70 14.21 5.13
CA ASN A 115 -3.37 15.23 5.97
C ASN A 115 -3.34 14.98 7.49
N LYS A 116 -2.54 14.04 7.96
CA LYS A 116 -2.29 13.89 9.40
C LYS A 116 -1.16 14.83 9.80
N GLU A 117 -1.35 15.52 10.92
CA GLU A 117 -0.31 16.39 11.46
C GLU A 117 0.89 15.56 11.92
N ARG A 118 2.10 16.03 11.59
CA ARG A 118 3.33 15.41 12.05
C ARG A 118 3.39 15.39 13.56
N ASN A 119 3.99 14.33 14.11
CA ASN A 119 4.08 14.07 15.55
C ASN A 119 2.73 13.90 16.26
N SER A 120 1.62 13.83 15.53
CA SER A 120 0.31 13.56 16.12
C SER A 120 0.15 12.10 16.51
N ASN A 121 -0.69 11.84 17.51
CA ASN A 121 -1.09 10.47 17.83
C ASN A 121 -1.83 9.81 16.64
N ALA A 122 -2.56 10.59 15.84
CA ALA A 122 -3.26 10.09 14.68
C ALA A 122 -2.30 9.54 13.61
N LEU A 123 -1.14 10.18 13.41
CA LEU A 123 -0.11 9.68 12.49
C LEU A 123 0.56 8.40 13.03
N ARG A 124 0.85 8.36 14.33
CA ARG A 124 1.41 7.15 14.96
C ARG A 124 0.46 5.96 14.88
N GLU A 125 -0.84 6.17 15.13
CA GLU A 125 -1.83 5.10 14.97
C GLU A 125 -1.97 4.65 13.52
N ALA A 126 -1.85 5.56 12.54
CA ALA A 126 -1.84 5.19 11.13
C ALA A 126 -0.68 4.25 10.80
N TYR A 127 0.52 4.51 11.30
CA TYR A 127 1.69 3.65 11.09
C TYR A 127 1.61 2.29 11.81
N LYS A 128 0.67 2.10 12.76
CA LYS A 128 0.41 0.80 13.39
C LYS A 128 -0.56 -0.07 12.59
N SER A 129 -1.18 0.47 11.54
CA SER A 129 -2.10 -0.29 10.69
C SER A 129 -1.35 -1.37 9.89
N ASP A 130 -2.06 -2.43 9.53
CA ASP A 130 -1.49 -3.53 8.73
C ASP A 130 -1.11 -3.05 7.33
N VAL A 131 -1.88 -2.10 6.77
CA VAL A 131 -1.62 -1.49 5.47
C VAL A 131 -1.65 0.03 5.60
N VAL A 132 -0.59 0.70 5.18
CA VAL A 132 -0.42 2.16 5.27
C VAL A 132 -0.21 2.75 3.89
N PHE A 133 -1.07 3.70 3.52
CA PHE A 133 -0.98 4.45 2.27
C PHE A 133 -0.38 5.83 2.49
N GLY A 134 0.43 6.30 1.54
CA GLY A 134 0.97 7.64 1.57
C GLY A 134 1.74 8.02 0.32
N ALA A 135 1.95 9.32 0.12
CA ALA A 135 2.91 9.81 -0.84
C ALA A 135 4.33 9.50 -0.39
N THR A 136 5.19 9.13 -1.31
CA THR A 136 6.60 8.77 -1.03
C THR A 136 7.31 9.86 -0.25
N SER A 137 7.12 11.12 -0.61
CA SER A 137 7.71 12.27 0.09
C SER A 137 7.34 12.31 1.58
N ASN A 138 6.07 11.99 1.93
CA ASN A 138 5.62 11.98 3.32
C ASN A 138 6.32 10.88 4.12
N PHE A 139 6.43 9.67 3.57
CA PHE A 139 7.18 8.58 4.20
C PHE A 139 8.66 8.93 4.43
N ILE A 140 9.30 9.57 3.43
CA ILE A 140 10.70 10.00 3.53
C ILE A 140 10.86 11.05 4.61
N PHE A 141 10.02 12.08 4.64
CA PHE A 141 10.10 13.11 5.68
C PHE A 141 9.84 12.55 7.08
N ASP A 142 8.85 11.68 7.24
CA ASP A 142 8.57 11.04 8.53
C ASP A 142 9.76 10.16 8.97
N TYR A 143 10.40 9.45 8.04
CA TYR A 143 11.64 8.71 8.30
C TYR A 143 12.78 9.62 8.77
N LEU A 144 12.99 10.74 8.08
CA LEU A 144 14.04 11.69 8.43
C LEU A 144 13.80 12.30 9.83
N TYR A 145 12.54 12.62 10.17
CA TYR A 145 12.20 13.08 11.52
C TYR A 145 12.45 12.01 12.58
N ASP A 146 12.10 10.76 12.30
CA ASP A 146 12.37 9.64 13.19
C ASP A 146 13.87 9.42 13.42
N MET A 147 14.70 9.64 12.38
CA MET A 147 16.17 9.57 12.49
C MET A 147 16.76 10.70 13.33
N MET A 148 16.13 11.88 13.33
CA MET A 148 16.54 13.00 14.20
C MET A 148 16.12 12.80 15.65
N ASN A 149 15.19 11.89 15.91
CA ASN A 149 14.64 11.63 17.23
C ASN A 149 15.50 10.61 17.98
N ASN A 150 16.09 11.01 19.10
CA ASN A 150 16.96 10.15 19.89
C ASN A 150 16.18 9.10 20.70
N ASP A 151 14.87 9.30 20.89
CA ASP A 151 14.04 8.41 21.67
C ASP A 151 13.28 7.45 20.74
N LEU A 152 13.54 6.16 20.88
CA LEU A 152 12.90 5.11 20.11
C LEU A 152 11.38 5.02 20.34
N GLU A 153 10.91 5.39 21.54
CA GLU A 153 9.48 5.32 21.88
C GLU A 153 8.67 6.43 21.22
N THR A 154 9.32 7.50 20.80
CA THR A 154 8.68 8.63 20.14
C THR A 154 8.66 8.53 18.61
N ARG A 155 9.31 7.52 18.04
CA ARG A 155 9.30 7.28 16.59
C ARG A 155 7.89 7.00 16.09
N MET A 156 7.59 7.51 14.91
CA MET A 156 6.31 7.36 14.24
C MET A 156 6.23 6.07 13.43
N GLN A 157 7.30 5.79 12.68
CA GLN A 157 7.36 4.63 11.81
C GLN A 157 7.83 3.39 12.58
N GLY A 158 7.13 2.29 12.35
CA GLY A 158 7.47 1.00 12.93
C GLY A 158 8.50 0.22 12.10
N LYS A 159 8.38 -1.10 12.11
CA LYS A 159 9.24 -1.98 11.31
C LYS A 159 8.78 -1.98 9.85
N TYR A 160 9.72 -1.83 8.94
CA TYR A 160 9.49 -2.00 7.51
C TYR A 160 9.53 -3.48 7.16
N TYR A 161 8.54 -3.95 6.40
CA TYR A 161 8.53 -5.33 5.96
C TYR A 161 8.31 -5.45 4.45
N PHE A 162 7.21 -4.92 3.95
CA PHE A 162 6.85 -4.98 2.55
C PHE A 162 6.44 -3.60 2.06
N VAL A 163 6.94 -3.22 0.90
CA VAL A 163 6.60 -1.94 0.27
C VAL A 163 6.27 -2.16 -1.19
N ILE A 164 5.23 -1.48 -1.64
CA ILE A 164 4.92 -1.31 -3.06
C ILE A 164 5.16 0.15 -3.41
N LEU A 165 5.95 0.38 -4.45
CA LEU A 165 6.15 1.68 -5.06
C LEU A 165 5.34 1.72 -6.36
N ASP A 166 4.41 2.64 -6.48
CA ASP A 166 3.68 2.92 -7.72
C ASP A 166 4.26 4.15 -8.39
N GLU A 167 4.45 4.09 -9.71
CA GLU A 167 5.13 5.14 -10.51
C GLU A 167 6.59 5.37 -10.07
N GLU A 168 7.35 4.27 -9.97
CA GLU A 168 8.75 4.29 -9.49
C GLU A 168 9.68 5.17 -10.33
N ASP A 169 9.43 5.32 -11.62
CA ASP A 169 10.15 6.20 -12.54
C ASP A 169 10.04 7.66 -12.11
N SER A 170 8.85 8.11 -11.72
CA SER A 170 8.67 9.46 -11.18
C SER A 170 9.47 9.68 -9.90
N MET A 171 9.43 8.71 -8.98
CA MET A 171 10.06 8.85 -7.67
C MET A 171 11.57 8.66 -7.69
N LEU A 172 12.07 7.68 -8.46
CA LEU A 172 13.48 7.28 -8.43
C LEU A 172 14.32 7.92 -9.53
N ILE A 173 13.69 8.51 -10.56
CA ILE A 173 14.37 9.13 -11.70
C ILE A 173 14.04 10.62 -11.74
N ASP A 174 12.78 11.01 -11.88
CA ASP A 174 12.40 12.42 -12.07
C ASP A 174 12.67 13.25 -10.81
N ASP A 175 12.26 12.76 -9.63
CA ASP A 175 12.46 13.46 -8.35
C ASP A 175 13.83 13.16 -7.71
N ALA A 176 14.62 12.25 -8.26
CA ALA A 176 15.90 11.84 -7.68
C ALA A 176 16.93 12.98 -7.53
N SER A 177 16.81 14.01 -8.35
CA SER A 177 17.66 15.20 -8.28
C SER A 177 17.23 16.21 -7.22
N THR A 178 16.03 16.06 -6.64
CA THR A 178 15.49 17.00 -5.64
C THR A 178 15.77 16.47 -4.24
N PRO A 179 16.72 17.06 -3.48
CA PRO A 179 17.05 16.57 -2.16
C PRO A 179 15.91 16.83 -1.17
N HIS A 180 15.55 15.82 -0.38
CA HIS A 180 14.68 15.99 0.78
C HIS A 180 15.51 16.48 1.96
N ILE A 181 15.34 17.73 2.35
CA ILE A 181 16.14 18.38 3.40
C ILE A 181 15.24 18.82 4.55
N ILE A 182 15.64 18.47 5.77
CA ILE A 182 15.10 19.04 7.01
C ILE A 182 16.16 19.94 7.58
N SER A 183 15.82 21.23 7.80
CA SER A 183 16.67 22.16 8.56
C SER A 183 15.97 22.50 9.87
N SER A 184 16.67 22.32 10.99
CA SER A 184 16.25 22.94 12.27
C SER A 184 16.83 24.34 12.34
N CYS A 185 15.97 25.33 12.58
CA CYS A 185 16.41 26.65 13.00
C CYS A 185 16.73 26.64 14.49
#